data_3b7be0fb3a684aaadd175b3e505cc20b
#
_entry.id   3b7be0fb3a684aaadd175b3e505cc20b
#
_cell.length_a   1.000
_cell.length_b   1.000
_cell.length_c   1.000
_cell.angle_alpha   90.00
_cell.angle_beta   90.00
_cell.angle_gamma   90.00
#
_symmetry.space_group_name_H-M   'P 1'
#
loop_
_entity.id
_entity.type
_entity.pdbx_description
1 polymer ?
#
loop_
_entity_poly.entity_id
_entity_poly.type
_entity_poly.pdbx_seq_one_letter_code
_entity_poly.pdbx_strand_id
1 'polypeptide(L)'
;MIPIRSISTLIFAFTLGACTAEDKKKPVMETRSEVPADPTGKVVKTDAEWKKLLTPEQYRILRESGTERANGEVYTEFKHQGKGTYHCAGCNALLFSSDQKFDSGCGWPSFYDPAKAENVVLKKDVSTGTTRSEVTCAKCGGHLGHVFEGEGYKTPTDQRYCINGGGLIYVPAKDEPAKK
;
A
#
# COMPACT_ATOMS: atom_id res chain seq x y z
N MET A 1 -72.67 -32.95 -32.82
CA MET A 1 -72.72 -31.93 -31.78
C MET A 1 -71.44 -32.06 -30.96
N ILE A 2 -70.46 -31.21 -31.18
CA ILE A 2 -69.18 -31.21 -30.46
C ILE A 2 -69.10 -29.82 -29.79
N PRO A 3 -68.87 -29.74 -28.46
CA PRO A 3 -68.79 -28.44 -27.77
C PRO A 3 -67.39 -27.82 -27.94
N ILE A 4 -67.41 -26.54 -28.29
CA ILE A 4 -66.26 -25.66 -28.43
C ILE A 4 -65.69 -25.36 -27.05
N ARG A 5 -64.45 -25.74 -26.77
CA ARG A 5 -63.72 -25.36 -25.56
C ARG A 5 -63.04 -24.01 -25.77
N SER A 6 -63.41 -23.08 -24.94
CA SER A 6 -62.84 -21.74 -24.82
C SER A 6 -61.40 -21.85 -24.33
N ILE A 7 -60.45 -21.28 -25.11
CA ILE A 7 -59.03 -21.15 -24.74
C ILE A 7 -58.87 -19.80 -24.03
N SER A 8 -58.63 -19.84 -22.74
CA SER A 8 -58.33 -18.66 -21.91
C SER A 8 -56.85 -18.32 -22.12
N THR A 9 -56.58 -17.19 -22.76
CA THR A 9 -55.22 -16.70 -22.99
C THR A 9 -54.72 -16.03 -21.71
N LEU A 10 -53.76 -16.67 -21.02
CA LEU A 10 -53.05 -16.13 -19.87
C LEU A 10 -51.96 -15.15 -20.38
N ILE A 11 -52.17 -13.86 -20.17
CA ILE A 11 -51.18 -12.82 -20.48
C ILE A 11 -50.17 -12.81 -19.31
N PHE A 12 -48.96 -13.29 -19.56
CA PHE A 12 -47.83 -13.18 -18.65
C PHE A 12 -47.21 -11.77 -18.82
N ALA A 13 -47.41 -10.90 -17.84
CA ALA A 13 -46.74 -9.61 -17.78
C ALA A 13 -45.29 -9.84 -17.35
N PHE A 14 -44.36 -9.65 -18.27
CA PHE A 14 -42.89 -9.60 -17.98
C PHE A 14 -42.58 -8.24 -17.37
N THR A 15 -42.37 -8.20 -16.08
CA THR A 15 -41.77 -7.04 -15.40
C THR A 15 -40.26 -7.05 -15.68
N LEU A 16 -39.78 -6.12 -16.51
CA LEU A 16 -38.36 -5.82 -16.63
C LEU A 16 -37.86 -5.28 -15.26
N GLY A 17 -37.17 -6.09 -14.50
CA GLY A 17 -36.40 -5.63 -13.38
C GLY A 17 -35.22 -4.78 -13.90
N ALA A 18 -35.23 -3.49 -13.66
CA ALA A 18 -34.08 -2.63 -13.85
C ALA A 18 -33.00 -3.02 -12.88
N CYS A 19 -31.92 -3.62 -13.37
CA CYS A 19 -30.67 -3.76 -12.64
C CYS A 19 -30.06 -2.37 -12.45
N THR A 20 -30.26 -1.76 -11.29
CA THR A 20 -29.48 -0.59 -10.89
C THR A 20 -28.05 -1.05 -10.61
N ALA A 21 -27.11 -0.66 -11.47
CA ALA A 21 -25.70 -0.79 -11.22
C ALA A 21 -25.36 0.05 -9.97
N GLU A 22 -25.01 -0.61 -8.86
CA GLU A 22 -24.41 0.06 -7.71
C GLU A 22 -23.05 0.60 -8.14
N ASP A 23 -23.00 1.91 -8.32
CA ASP A 23 -21.78 2.68 -8.54
C ASP A 23 -20.91 2.54 -7.29
N LYS A 24 -19.87 1.68 -7.35
CA LYS A 24 -18.87 1.55 -6.32
C LYS A 24 -18.07 2.84 -6.24
N LYS A 25 -18.59 3.78 -5.47
CA LYS A 25 -17.94 5.04 -5.13
C LYS A 25 -16.53 4.73 -4.58
N LYS A 26 -15.50 5.03 -5.39
CA LYS A 26 -14.11 5.04 -4.93
C LYS A 26 -14.03 5.88 -3.66
N PRO A 27 -13.31 5.43 -2.61
CA PRO A 27 -13.15 6.23 -1.41
C PRO A 27 -12.49 7.55 -1.81
N VAL A 28 -13.22 8.65 -1.62
CA VAL A 28 -12.69 10.00 -1.69
C VAL A 28 -11.60 10.10 -0.63
N MET A 29 -10.40 10.43 -1.05
CA MET A 29 -9.26 10.68 -0.19
C MET A 29 -9.56 11.98 0.59
N GLU A 30 -10.24 11.82 1.72
CA GLU A 30 -10.51 12.89 2.67
C GLU A 30 -9.16 13.45 3.13
N THR A 31 -8.98 14.75 3.01
CA THR A 31 -7.77 15.46 3.40
C THR A 31 -7.43 15.12 4.84
N ARG A 32 -6.42 14.26 5.01
CA ARG A 32 -5.94 13.77 6.30
C ARG A 32 -5.48 14.98 7.10
N SER A 33 -6.22 15.36 8.16
CA SER A 33 -5.89 16.44 9.07
C SER A 33 -4.43 16.32 9.52
N GLU A 34 -3.70 17.44 9.46
CA GLU A 34 -2.32 17.53 9.93
C GLU A 34 -2.23 17.06 11.38
N VAL A 35 -1.47 15.98 11.58
CA VAL A 35 -1.17 15.47 12.92
C VAL A 35 -0.19 16.43 13.56
N PRO A 36 -0.45 16.96 14.77
CA PRO A 36 0.51 17.81 15.45
C PRO A 36 1.85 17.09 15.58
N ALA A 37 2.89 17.65 14.97
CA ALA A 37 4.23 17.12 15.12
C ALA A 37 4.76 17.51 16.52
N ASP A 38 5.25 16.53 17.27
CA ASP A 38 6.12 16.75 18.43
C ASP A 38 7.30 17.65 17.98
N PRO A 39 7.82 18.55 18.84
CA PRO A 39 8.99 19.40 18.54
C PRO A 39 10.23 18.60 18.07
N THR A 40 10.28 17.31 18.29
CA THR A 40 11.31 16.40 17.74
C THR A 40 11.01 15.94 16.31
N GLY A 41 9.90 16.32 15.71
CA GLY A 41 9.42 15.83 14.41
C GLY A 41 8.92 14.38 14.42
N LYS A 42 8.79 13.76 15.61
CA LYS A 42 8.26 12.42 15.80
C LYS A 42 6.74 12.44 15.84
N VAL A 43 6.13 11.35 15.34
CA VAL A 43 4.69 11.12 15.44
C VAL A 43 4.47 10.04 16.49
N VAL A 44 4.01 10.47 17.66
CA VAL A 44 3.71 9.58 18.79
C VAL A 44 2.20 9.50 18.96
N LYS A 45 1.66 8.28 18.97
CA LYS A 45 0.24 7.99 19.16
C LYS A 45 0.08 6.76 20.05
N THR A 46 -1.02 6.72 20.77
CA THR A 46 -1.44 5.53 21.51
C THR A 46 -1.84 4.41 20.54
N ASP A 47 -1.84 3.20 21.05
CA ASP A 47 -2.28 2.03 20.30
C ASP A 47 -3.71 2.17 19.75
N ALA A 48 -4.61 2.69 20.58
CA ALA A 48 -6.00 2.95 20.20
C ALA A 48 -6.13 3.99 19.07
N GLU A 49 -5.28 5.01 19.04
CA GLU A 49 -5.24 6.00 17.97
C GLU A 49 -4.70 5.40 16.67
N TRP A 50 -3.66 4.55 16.75
CA TRP A 50 -3.17 3.85 15.59
C TRP A 50 -4.22 2.92 14.98
N LYS A 51 -4.95 2.17 15.79
CA LYS A 51 -6.05 1.29 15.35
C LYS A 51 -7.20 2.05 14.68
N LYS A 52 -7.47 3.30 15.08
CA LYS A 52 -8.47 4.16 14.43
C LYS A 52 -7.97 4.73 13.09
N LEU A 53 -6.66 4.96 12.98
CA LEU A 53 -6.06 5.63 11.84
C LEU A 53 -5.71 4.68 10.70
N LEU A 54 -5.30 3.47 11.02
CA LEU A 54 -4.78 2.47 10.10
C LEU A 54 -5.85 1.43 9.79
N THR A 55 -5.81 0.86 8.58
CA THR A 55 -6.55 -0.37 8.32
C THR A 55 -5.96 -1.51 9.16
N PRO A 56 -6.70 -2.60 9.41
CA PRO A 56 -6.18 -3.74 10.16
C PRO A 56 -4.85 -4.27 9.60
N GLU A 57 -4.71 -4.34 8.27
CA GLU A 57 -3.49 -4.80 7.62
C GLU A 57 -2.32 -3.80 7.79
N GLN A 58 -2.58 -2.51 7.62
CA GLN A 58 -1.58 -1.46 7.88
C GLN A 58 -1.12 -1.46 9.33
N TYR A 59 -2.06 -1.66 10.27
CA TYR A 59 -1.73 -1.75 11.69
C TYR A 59 -0.86 -2.96 11.96
N ARG A 60 -1.22 -4.14 11.45
CA ARG A 60 -0.43 -5.38 11.58
C ARG A 60 0.99 -5.21 11.06
N ILE A 61 1.16 -4.59 9.89
CA ILE A 61 2.48 -4.32 9.31
C ILE A 61 3.25 -3.30 10.15
N LEU A 62 2.69 -2.11 10.34
CA LEU A 62 3.44 -0.97 10.89
C LEU A 62 3.63 -1.03 12.41
N ARG A 63 2.74 -1.71 13.15
CA ARG A 63 2.72 -1.69 14.61
C ARG A 63 3.02 -3.04 15.25
N GLU A 64 2.73 -4.13 14.55
CA GLU A 64 2.96 -5.50 15.02
C GLU A 64 4.11 -6.21 14.26
N SER A 65 4.89 -5.45 13.46
CA SER A 65 6.01 -5.95 12.63
C SER A 65 5.60 -7.11 11.71
N GLY A 66 4.36 -7.04 11.19
CA GLY A 66 3.84 -8.05 10.28
C GLY A 66 4.47 -7.97 8.89
N THR A 67 4.41 -9.09 8.17
CA THR A 67 4.84 -9.17 6.77
C THR A 67 3.65 -9.56 5.89
N GLU A 68 3.42 -8.82 4.80
CA GLU A 68 2.39 -9.15 3.82
C GLU A 68 2.78 -10.39 2.99
N ARG A 69 1.80 -10.97 2.30
CA ARG A 69 2.05 -12.15 1.45
C ARG A 69 2.90 -11.76 0.24
N ALA A 70 3.96 -12.54 -0.01
CA ALA A 70 4.77 -12.43 -1.22
C ALA A 70 3.92 -12.62 -2.49
N ASN A 71 4.21 -11.87 -3.54
CA ASN A 71 3.52 -11.92 -4.83
C ASN A 71 2.00 -11.69 -4.72
N GLY A 72 1.54 -10.98 -3.68
CA GLY A 72 0.15 -10.59 -3.48
C GLY A 72 -0.28 -9.45 -4.42
N GLU A 73 -1.56 -9.02 -4.26
CA GLU A 73 -2.14 -7.94 -5.06
C GLU A 73 -1.36 -6.63 -4.92
N VAL A 74 -0.93 -6.30 -3.70
CA VAL A 74 -0.13 -5.10 -3.41
C VAL A 74 1.17 -5.07 -4.19
N TYR A 75 1.88 -6.21 -4.28
CA TYR A 75 3.10 -6.30 -5.08
C TYR A 75 2.81 -6.23 -6.58
N THR A 76 1.71 -6.85 -7.04
CA THR A 76 1.29 -6.77 -8.43
C THR A 76 0.97 -5.33 -8.82
N GLU A 77 0.23 -4.61 -7.98
CA GLU A 77 -0.07 -3.20 -8.18
C GLU A 77 1.21 -2.35 -8.16
N PHE A 78 2.10 -2.56 -7.19
CA PHE A 78 3.40 -1.89 -7.12
C PHE A 78 4.18 -1.98 -8.42
N LYS A 79 4.24 -3.14 -9.06
CA LYS A 79 4.97 -3.31 -10.34
C LYS A 79 4.44 -2.40 -11.45
N HIS A 80 3.14 -2.16 -11.47
CA HIS A 80 2.48 -1.33 -12.49
C HIS A 80 2.48 0.18 -12.16
N GLN A 81 2.83 0.58 -10.93
CA GLN A 81 2.94 1.98 -10.56
C GLN A 81 4.08 2.66 -11.34
N GLY A 82 3.78 3.80 -11.96
CA GLY A 82 4.72 4.61 -12.73
C GLY A 82 5.59 5.52 -11.86
N LYS A 83 5.89 6.73 -12.38
CA LYS A 83 6.62 7.75 -11.63
C LYS A 83 5.82 8.26 -10.44
N GLY A 84 6.48 8.38 -9.29
CA GLY A 84 5.84 8.85 -8.07
C GLY A 84 6.70 8.63 -6.84
N THR A 85 6.09 8.85 -5.68
CA THR A 85 6.74 8.73 -4.37
C THR A 85 5.95 7.78 -3.47
N TYR A 86 6.65 7.20 -2.50
CA TYR A 86 6.10 6.24 -1.54
C TYR A 86 6.24 6.82 -0.14
N HIS A 87 5.11 6.95 0.54
CA HIS A 87 5.02 7.56 1.86
C HIS A 87 4.59 6.54 2.90
N CYS A 88 5.01 6.76 4.15
CA CYS A 88 4.57 5.94 5.28
C CYS A 88 3.06 6.03 5.46
N ALA A 89 2.35 4.89 5.46
CA ALA A 89 0.92 4.86 5.68
C ALA A 89 0.52 5.34 7.09
N GLY A 90 1.43 5.28 8.06
CA GLY A 90 1.21 5.78 9.42
C GLY A 90 1.30 7.30 9.55
N CYS A 91 2.32 7.94 8.99
CA CYS A 91 2.62 9.35 9.28
C CYS A 91 2.87 10.22 8.04
N ASN A 92 2.68 9.67 6.85
CA ASN A 92 2.88 10.35 5.57
C ASN A 92 4.31 10.86 5.30
N ALA A 93 5.34 10.39 6.06
CA ALA A 93 6.71 10.71 5.75
C ALA A 93 7.10 10.15 4.37
N LEU A 94 7.78 10.93 3.54
CA LEU A 94 8.38 10.45 2.29
C LEU A 94 9.46 9.42 2.61
N LEU A 95 9.34 8.21 2.06
CA LEU A 95 10.28 7.11 2.33
C LEU A 95 11.10 6.74 1.09
N PHE A 96 10.41 6.50 -0.03
CA PHE A 96 11.05 6.04 -1.28
C PHE A 96 10.48 6.79 -2.49
N SER A 97 11.17 6.71 -3.62
CA SER A 97 10.65 7.19 -4.89
C SER A 97 10.76 6.12 -5.99
N SER A 98 10.04 6.33 -7.06
CA SER A 98 10.11 5.45 -8.24
C SER A 98 11.50 5.42 -8.88
N ASP A 99 12.34 6.42 -8.63
CA ASP A 99 13.69 6.50 -9.20
C ASP A 99 14.62 5.45 -8.57
N GLN A 100 14.34 5.04 -7.32
CA GLN A 100 15.08 4.00 -6.61
C GLN A 100 14.42 2.62 -6.71
N LYS A 101 13.23 2.54 -7.32
CA LYS A 101 12.48 1.29 -7.49
C LYS A 101 13.14 0.37 -8.50
N PHE A 102 13.21 -0.92 -8.19
CA PHE A 102 13.65 -1.94 -9.13
C PHE A 102 12.91 -3.27 -8.91
N ASP A 103 12.90 -4.13 -9.91
CA ASP A 103 12.33 -5.48 -9.79
C ASP A 103 13.43 -6.46 -9.33
N SER A 104 13.35 -6.86 -8.08
CA SER A 104 14.25 -7.86 -7.48
C SER A 104 13.76 -9.30 -7.63
N GLY A 105 12.51 -9.50 -8.06
CA GLY A 105 11.88 -10.81 -8.12
C GLY A 105 11.54 -11.45 -6.76
N CYS A 106 11.76 -10.75 -5.63
CA CYS A 106 11.56 -11.32 -4.29
C CYS A 106 10.09 -11.44 -3.87
N GLY A 107 9.18 -10.81 -4.60
CA GLY A 107 7.74 -10.84 -4.31
C GLY A 107 7.23 -9.68 -3.44
N TRP A 108 8.07 -8.71 -3.11
CA TRP A 108 7.76 -7.48 -2.37
C TRP A 108 8.34 -6.25 -3.07
N PRO A 109 7.76 -5.05 -2.81
CA PRO A 109 8.33 -3.79 -3.24
C PRO A 109 9.81 -3.67 -2.91
N SER A 110 10.64 -3.34 -3.91
CA SER A 110 12.09 -3.26 -3.75
C SER A 110 12.63 -1.92 -4.23
N PHE A 111 13.50 -1.33 -3.40
CA PHE A 111 14.21 -0.09 -3.67
C PHE A 111 15.69 -0.27 -3.33
N TYR A 112 16.57 0.39 -4.08
CA TYR A 112 18.00 0.31 -3.81
C TYR A 112 18.49 1.41 -2.84
N ASP A 113 17.67 2.44 -2.57
CA ASP A 113 17.99 3.52 -1.66
C ASP A 113 16.70 4.20 -1.17
N PRO A 114 16.63 4.78 0.03
CA PRO A 114 15.51 5.63 0.42
C PRO A 114 15.56 6.99 -0.30
N ALA A 115 14.39 7.60 -0.55
CA ALA A 115 14.31 8.95 -1.14
C ALA A 115 14.91 10.02 -0.23
N LYS A 116 14.89 9.77 1.09
CA LYS A 116 15.53 10.59 2.14
C LYS A 116 16.05 9.68 3.24
N ALA A 117 17.35 9.60 3.39
CA ALA A 117 18.00 8.73 4.38
C ALA A 117 17.53 9.00 5.81
N GLU A 118 17.27 10.27 6.16
CA GLU A 118 16.80 10.67 7.49
C GLU A 118 15.39 10.19 7.84
N ASN A 119 14.61 9.75 6.86
CA ASN A 119 13.24 9.26 7.09
C ASN A 119 13.15 7.76 7.36
N VAL A 120 14.25 7.03 7.29
CA VAL A 120 14.34 5.60 7.65
C VAL A 120 15.38 5.38 8.73
N VAL A 121 15.15 4.37 9.57
CA VAL A 121 16.09 3.92 10.60
C VAL A 121 16.30 2.43 10.42
N LEU A 122 17.56 2.02 10.42
CA LEU A 122 17.95 0.61 10.41
C LEU A 122 18.17 0.12 11.83
N LYS A 123 17.56 -1.00 12.17
CA LYS A 123 17.70 -1.65 13.49
C LYS A 123 18.13 -3.10 13.30
N LYS A 124 18.98 -3.58 14.21
CA LYS A 124 19.34 -5.00 14.25
C LYS A 124 18.12 -5.83 14.64
N ASP A 125 17.77 -6.80 13.82
CA ASP A 125 16.71 -7.79 14.06
C ASP A 125 17.32 -9.19 14.17
N VAL A 126 17.06 -9.86 15.27
CA VAL A 126 17.52 -11.23 15.55
C VAL A 126 16.36 -12.20 15.82
N SER A 127 15.12 -11.76 15.55
CA SER A 127 13.89 -12.49 15.91
C SER A 127 13.73 -13.84 15.21
N THR A 128 14.37 -14.03 14.05
CA THR A 128 14.27 -15.26 13.23
C THR A 128 15.47 -16.18 13.34
N GLY A 129 16.37 -15.97 14.32
CA GLY A 129 17.58 -16.77 14.47
C GLY A 129 18.75 -16.36 13.54
N THR A 130 18.50 -15.51 12.56
CA THR A 130 19.52 -14.85 11.73
C THR A 130 19.53 -13.35 12.01
N THR A 131 20.71 -12.72 11.92
CA THR A 131 20.80 -11.27 12.06
C THR A 131 20.38 -10.61 10.74
N ARG A 132 19.37 -9.73 10.81
CA ARG A 132 18.90 -8.92 9.68
C ARG A 132 18.91 -7.44 10.09
N SER A 133 18.77 -6.55 9.11
CA SER A 133 18.60 -5.11 9.33
C SER A 133 17.13 -4.75 9.06
N GLU A 134 16.37 -4.51 10.13
CA GLU A 134 14.99 -4.02 10.05
C GLU A 134 14.99 -2.56 9.59
N VAL A 135 14.05 -2.24 8.68
CA VAL A 135 13.79 -0.88 8.22
C VAL A 135 12.54 -0.36 8.91
N THR A 136 12.65 0.77 9.61
CA THR A 136 11.52 1.43 10.27
C THR A 136 11.41 2.88 9.84
N CYS A 137 10.19 3.44 9.87
CA CYS A 137 9.97 4.86 9.63
C CYS A 137 10.59 5.68 10.77
N ALA A 138 11.50 6.61 10.44
CA ALA A 138 12.16 7.45 11.44
C ALA A 138 11.18 8.35 12.21
N LYS A 139 10.06 8.77 11.58
CA LYS A 139 9.08 9.67 12.22
C LYS A 139 8.13 8.98 13.18
N CYS A 140 7.59 7.81 12.82
CA CYS A 140 6.56 7.15 13.63
C CYS A 140 6.98 5.79 14.21
N GLY A 141 8.19 5.32 13.89
CA GLY A 141 8.70 4.02 14.33
C GLY A 141 8.01 2.81 13.71
N GLY A 142 7.15 3.02 12.69
CA GLY A 142 6.44 1.93 12.01
C GLY A 142 7.41 0.99 11.30
N HIS A 143 7.21 -0.32 11.46
CA HIS A 143 7.93 -1.35 10.72
C HIS A 143 7.62 -1.24 9.23
N LEU A 144 8.65 -1.27 8.38
CA LEU A 144 8.49 -1.18 6.92
C LEU A 144 8.91 -2.47 6.23
N GLY A 145 9.93 -3.14 6.73
CA GLY A 145 10.53 -4.32 6.13
C GLY A 145 11.97 -4.50 6.56
N HIS A 146 12.83 -4.99 5.66
CA HIS A 146 14.24 -5.24 5.92
C HIS A 146 15.10 -4.76 4.74
N VAL A 147 16.36 -4.46 5.02
CA VAL A 147 17.37 -4.22 3.98
C VAL A 147 18.38 -5.38 3.96
N PHE A 148 18.75 -5.75 2.75
CA PHE A 148 19.73 -6.79 2.42
C PHE A 148 20.85 -6.17 1.58
N GLU A 149 22.06 -6.71 1.70
CA GLU A 149 23.26 -6.25 1.00
C GLU A 149 24.05 -7.44 0.45
N GLY A 150 24.85 -7.21 -0.57
CA GLY A 150 25.73 -8.24 -1.14
C GLY A 150 25.02 -9.31 -1.95
N GLU A 151 23.80 -9.03 -2.44
CA GLU A 151 23.03 -9.97 -3.26
C GLU A 151 23.38 -9.89 -4.76
N GLY A 152 24.23 -8.94 -5.16
CA GLY A 152 24.73 -8.80 -6.53
C GLY A 152 23.73 -8.16 -7.49
N TYR A 153 22.76 -7.40 -7.01
CA TYR A 153 21.90 -6.59 -7.87
C TYR A 153 22.70 -5.50 -8.54
N LYS A 154 22.48 -5.29 -9.84
CA LYS A 154 23.13 -4.21 -10.62
C LYS A 154 22.47 -2.86 -10.33
N THR A 155 22.46 -2.46 -9.07
CA THR A 155 21.95 -1.19 -8.57
C THR A 155 23.10 -0.33 -8.02
N PRO A 156 22.95 1.00 -7.91
CA PRO A 156 24.03 1.88 -7.47
C PRO A 156 24.60 1.55 -6.08
N THR A 157 23.81 0.98 -5.18
CA THR A 157 24.20 0.74 -3.77
C THR A 157 24.40 -0.73 -3.41
N ASP A 158 24.04 -1.67 -4.29
CA ASP A 158 23.94 -3.12 -3.99
C ASP A 158 23.06 -3.41 -2.74
N GLN A 159 22.23 -2.46 -2.34
CA GLN A 159 21.26 -2.61 -1.27
C GLN A 159 19.89 -2.95 -1.85
N ARG A 160 19.16 -3.79 -1.14
CA ARG A 160 17.75 -4.07 -1.44
C ARG A 160 16.90 -3.82 -0.20
N TYR A 161 16.22 -2.70 -0.18
CA TYR A 161 15.14 -2.42 0.76
C TYR A 161 13.90 -3.21 0.32
N CYS A 162 13.65 -4.33 1.00
CA CYS A 162 12.48 -5.18 0.79
C CYS A 162 11.36 -4.72 1.70
N ILE A 163 10.37 -4.03 1.15
CA ILE A 163 9.40 -3.23 1.90
C ILE A 163 8.00 -3.80 1.73
N ASN A 164 7.24 -3.84 2.82
CA ASN A 164 5.81 -4.18 2.79
C ASN A 164 5.02 -3.06 2.10
N GLY A 165 4.46 -3.34 0.94
CA GLY A 165 3.69 -2.35 0.17
C GLY A 165 2.43 -1.89 0.90
N GLY A 166 1.81 -2.76 1.72
CA GLY A 166 0.68 -2.38 2.57
C GLY A 166 1.03 -1.34 3.65
N GLY A 167 2.31 -1.16 3.98
CA GLY A 167 2.82 -0.08 4.85
C GLY A 167 3.06 1.25 4.13
N LEU A 168 2.86 1.30 2.80
CA LEU A 168 3.14 2.46 1.96
C LEU A 168 1.86 3.08 1.38
N ILE A 169 1.94 4.37 1.10
CA ILE A 169 0.99 5.12 0.25
C ILE A 169 1.76 5.58 -0.98
N TYR A 170 1.33 5.14 -2.15
CA TYR A 170 1.87 5.63 -3.41
C TYR A 170 1.19 6.94 -3.80
N VAL A 171 2.00 7.94 -4.15
CA VAL A 171 1.57 9.24 -4.66
C VAL A 171 2.15 9.38 -6.08
N PRO A 172 1.33 9.31 -7.13
CA PRO A 172 1.81 9.48 -8.50
C PRO A 172 2.39 10.88 -8.71
N ALA A 173 3.44 10.98 -9.53
CA ALA A 173 3.93 12.27 -9.98
C ALA A 173 2.81 13.00 -10.74
N LYS A 174 2.69 14.31 -10.51
CA LYS A 174 1.84 15.13 -11.38
C LYS A 174 2.45 15.12 -12.77
N ASP A 175 1.63 14.80 -13.78
CA ASP A 175 2.06 14.88 -15.17
C ASP A 175 2.58 16.32 -15.41
N GLU A 176 3.88 16.47 -15.64
CA GLU A 176 4.38 17.71 -16.21
C GLU A 176 3.77 17.84 -17.61
N PRO A 177 3.16 19.00 -17.96
CA PRO A 177 2.68 19.20 -19.32
C PRO A 177 3.85 18.98 -20.26
N ALA A 178 3.67 18.11 -21.27
CA ALA A 178 4.66 17.81 -22.27
C ALA A 178 5.27 19.12 -22.76
N LYS A 179 6.58 19.32 -22.55
CA LYS A 179 7.30 20.45 -23.13
C LYS A 179 7.13 20.36 -24.65
N LYS A 180 6.39 21.31 -25.22
CA LYS A 180 6.26 21.49 -26.67
C LYS A 180 7.58 21.95 -27.27
#